data_ec0741c2b62160a08d1fe90230e0696f
#
_entry.id   ec0741c2b62160a08d1fe90230e0696f
#
_cell.length_a   1.000
_cell.length_b   1.000
_cell.length_c   1.000
_cell.angle_alpha   90.00
_cell.angle_beta   90.00
_cell.angle_gamma   90.00
#
_symmetry.space_group_name_H-M   'P 1'
#
loop_
_entity.id
_entity.type
_entity.pdbx_description
1 polymer ?
#
loop_
_entity_poly.entity_id
_entity_poly.type
_entity_poly.pdbx_seq_one_letter_code
_entity_poly.pdbx_strand_id
1 'polypeptide(L)'
;MKQKNSLLGMILCLTAAVVWGLAFSAQAVALEQVGAATLNAARCLIAGLVLIPVILIFDSKTDRRLFSAKEGKLRLDVRKKEWIGGAVCGVLLSIATILQQLGLATEETDAGKAAFITTLYVVIVPLFGLLRGKFPSLRIWLCIGAAVVGLYLLAVPVTDGGFSFRMAYGDLLVLLCAVVFSLHVIAIDVFSAETDGIRLSCIQFFTSAVVPSLVMIFTETPTLAGIWAAILPILYLAVFSSGVAYTCQIVGQQHLDVSIAPIVLSLESVFGLIGGAIFLHETKTPLQYVGCAVVLLAVILSQLNPRKKR
;
A
#
# COMPACT_ATOMS: atom_id res chain seq x y z
N MET A 1 7.37 13.91 21.79
CA MET A 1 7.26 13.85 20.30
C MET A 1 8.60 13.34 19.77
N LYS A 2 8.62 12.19 19.07
CA LYS A 2 9.84 11.73 18.39
C LYS A 2 10.22 12.78 17.32
N GLN A 3 11.49 13.14 17.27
CA GLN A 3 12.00 14.06 16.24
C GLN A 3 11.74 13.44 14.86
N LYS A 4 10.98 14.15 14.00
CA LYS A 4 10.68 13.69 12.65
C LYS A 4 11.97 13.68 11.81
N ASN A 5 12.39 12.49 11.37
CA ASN A 5 13.49 12.33 10.42
C ASN A 5 12.90 12.12 9.02
N SER A 6 12.71 13.23 8.28
CA SER A 6 12.06 13.17 6.97
C SER A 6 12.80 12.30 5.94
N LEU A 7 14.15 12.22 6.05
CA LEU A 7 14.94 11.34 5.18
C LEU A 7 14.63 9.87 5.44
N LEU A 8 14.57 9.47 6.70
CA LEU A 8 14.20 8.09 7.06
C LEU A 8 12.79 7.76 6.57
N GLY A 9 11.83 8.68 6.79
CA GLY A 9 10.46 8.51 6.32
C GLY A 9 10.38 8.35 4.80
N MET A 10 11.14 9.14 4.06
CA MET A 10 11.23 9.07 2.60
C MET A 10 11.82 7.72 2.14
N ILE A 11 12.94 7.28 2.73
CA ILE A 11 13.58 6.00 2.37
C ILE A 11 12.60 4.84 2.62
N LEU A 12 11.91 4.83 3.76
CA LEU A 12 10.96 3.77 4.09
C LEU A 12 9.77 3.76 3.13
N CYS A 13 9.16 4.93 2.84
CA CYS A 13 8.06 4.99 1.88
C CYS A 13 8.51 4.66 0.45
N LEU A 14 9.74 5.04 0.05
CA LEU A 14 10.32 4.65 -1.24
C LEU A 14 10.52 3.13 -1.32
N THR A 15 11.03 2.50 -0.24
CA THR A 15 11.14 1.04 -0.17
C THR A 15 9.78 0.38 -0.36
N ALA A 16 8.74 0.90 0.28
CA ALA A 16 7.37 0.40 0.10
C ALA A 16 6.92 0.54 -1.36
N ALA A 17 7.15 1.69 -1.99
CA ALA A 17 6.78 1.96 -3.38
C ALA A 17 7.48 1.00 -4.37
N VAL A 18 8.78 0.74 -4.19
CA VAL A 18 9.53 -0.24 -5.01
C VAL A 18 8.91 -1.62 -4.89
N VAL A 19 8.71 -2.08 -3.67
CA VAL A 19 8.18 -3.43 -3.41
C VAL A 19 6.75 -3.57 -3.94
N TRP A 20 5.90 -2.56 -3.77
CA TRP A 20 4.53 -2.62 -4.27
C TRP A 20 4.44 -2.52 -5.78
N GLY A 21 5.30 -1.72 -6.40
CA GLY A 21 5.36 -1.68 -7.86
C GLY A 21 5.62 -3.07 -8.45
N LEU A 22 6.62 -3.78 -7.95
CA LEU A 22 6.91 -5.15 -8.37
C LEU A 22 5.80 -6.14 -7.96
N ALA A 23 5.03 -5.84 -6.91
CA ALA A 23 3.96 -6.71 -6.44
C ALA A 23 2.77 -6.79 -7.40
N PHE A 24 2.53 -5.82 -8.28
CA PHE A 24 1.46 -5.89 -9.29
C PHE A 24 1.66 -7.08 -10.22
N SER A 25 2.88 -7.29 -10.72
CA SER A 25 3.20 -8.46 -11.56
C SER A 25 3.02 -9.78 -10.78
N ALA A 26 3.46 -9.83 -9.52
CA ALA A 26 3.28 -11.02 -8.69
C ALA A 26 1.79 -11.30 -8.38
N GLN A 27 0.97 -10.27 -8.21
CA GLN A 27 -0.48 -10.43 -8.04
C GLN A 27 -1.13 -10.98 -9.30
N ALA A 28 -0.80 -10.46 -10.48
CA ALA A 28 -1.32 -10.94 -11.75
C ALA A 28 -1.05 -12.45 -11.92
N VAL A 29 0.21 -12.88 -11.75
CA VAL A 29 0.59 -14.30 -11.83
C VAL A 29 -0.12 -15.16 -10.78
N ALA A 30 -0.28 -14.68 -9.56
CA ALA A 30 -0.97 -15.44 -8.51
C ALA A 30 -2.46 -15.63 -8.81
N LEU A 31 -3.13 -14.59 -9.34
CA LEU A 31 -4.56 -14.61 -9.64
C LEU A 31 -4.94 -15.56 -10.78
N GLU A 32 -3.99 -15.97 -11.62
CA GLU A 32 -4.20 -17.04 -12.61
C GLU A 32 -4.39 -18.43 -11.95
N GLN A 33 -3.91 -18.61 -10.73
CA GLN A 33 -3.86 -19.91 -10.05
C GLN A 33 -4.81 -20.01 -8.86
N VAL A 34 -5.09 -18.88 -8.19
CA VAL A 34 -5.94 -18.82 -6.99
C VAL A 34 -6.89 -17.64 -7.05
N GLY A 35 -8.03 -17.74 -6.37
CA GLY A 35 -8.98 -16.63 -6.27
C GLY A 35 -8.44 -15.44 -5.45
N ALA A 36 -9.06 -14.29 -5.66
CA ALA A 36 -8.68 -13.03 -5.02
C ALA A 36 -8.76 -13.09 -3.49
N ALA A 37 -9.79 -13.73 -2.95
CA ALA A 37 -9.95 -13.87 -1.51
C ALA A 37 -8.93 -14.86 -0.92
N THR A 38 -8.66 -15.97 -1.60
CA THR A 38 -7.62 -16.94 -1.21
C THR A 38 -6.25 -16.26 -1.17
N LEU A 39 -5.89 -15.51 -2.20
CA LEU A 39 -4.63 -14.79 -2.26
C LEU A 39 -4.50 -13.79 -1.09
N ASN A 40 -5.54 -12.99 -0.83
CA ASN A 40 -5.53 -12.00 0.25
C ASN A 40 -5.48 -12.65 1.63
N ALA A 41 -6.26 -13.70 1.86
CA ALA A 41 -6.24 -14.44 3.11
C ALA A 41 -4.83 -15.01 3.40
N ALA A 42 -4.25 -15.71 2.42
CA ALA A 42 -2.94 -16.32 2.54
C ALA A 42 -1.83 -15.27 2.81
N ARG A 43 -1.77 -14.21 1.99
CA ARG A 43 -0.73 -13.18 2.14
C ARG A 43 -0.81 -12.45 3.48
N CYS A 44 -2.02 -12.15 3.95
CA CYS A 44 -2.21 -11.42 5.21
C CYS A 44 -1.89 -12.31 6.43
N LEU A 45 -2.32 -13.58 6.43
CA LEU A 45 -1.99 -14.53 7.50
C LEU A 45 -0.49 -14.74 7.61
N ILE A 46 0.18 -15.01 6.49
CA ILE A 46 1.63 -15.24 6.47
C ILE A 46 2.37 -13.96 6.89
N ALA A 47 1.94 -12.78 6.45
CA ALA A 47 2.54 -11.50 6.86
C ALA A 47 2.43 -11.29 8.37
N GLY A 48 1.25 -11.52 8.97
CA GLY A 48 1.06 -11.44 10.41
C GLY A 48 1.99 -12.39 11.17
N LEU A 49 2.11 -13.64 10.70
CA LEU A 49 2.99 -14.65 11.31
C LEU A 49 4.47 -14.28 11.19
N VAL A 50 4.91 -13.77 10.05
CA VAL A 50 6.31 -13.33 9.82
C VAL A 50 6.67 -12.14 10.68
N LEU A 51 5.73 -11.26 11.01
CA LEU A 51 5.98 -10.10 11.87
C LEU A 51 6.15 -10.46 13.35
N ILE A 52 5.65 -11.62 13.81
CA ILE A 52 5.85 -12.05 15.22
C ILE A 52 7.33 -12.19 15.57
N PRO A 53 8.15 -13.01 14.87
CA PRO A 53 9.58 -13.10 15.16
C PRO A 53 10.30 -11.76 14.98
N VAL A 54 9.89 -10.91 14.05
CA VAL A 54 10.45 -9.55 13.91
C VAL A 54 10.21 -8.74 15.17
N ILE A 55 8.98 -8.75 15.72
CA ILE A 55 8.68 -8.07 17.00
C ILE A 55 9.56 -8.62 18.12
N LEU A 56 9.70 -9.94 18.24
CA LEU A 56 10.51 -10.56 19.29
C LEU A 56 11.98 -10.16 19.21
N ILE A 57 12.55 -10.06 18.00
CA ILE A 57 13.92 -9.58 17.77
C ILE A 57 14.09 -8.13 18.18
N PHE A 58 13.13 -7.25 17.82
CA PHE A 58 13.18 -5.84 18.20
C PHE A 58 12.92 -5.64 19.69
N ASP A 59 12.05 -6.42 20.31
CA ASP A 59 11.77 -6.40 21.75
C ASP A 59 13.00 -6.78 22.57
N SER A 60 13.88 -7.65 22.07
CA SER A 60 15.12 -7.98 22.75
C SER A 60 16.08 -6.80 22.93
N LYS A 61 15.88 -5.73 22.14
CA LYS A 61 16.67 -4.49 22.15
C LYS A 61 15.97 -3.33 22.87
N THR A 62 14.76 -3.54 23.38
CA THR A 62 13.93 -2.53 24.05
C THR A 62 13.41 -3.06 25.39
N ASP A 63 13.00 -2.16 26.28
CA ASP A 63 12.39 -2.55 27.57
C ASP A 63 10.95 -3.09 27.43
N ARG A 64 10.37 -3.07 26.24
CA ARG A 64 9.05 -3.62 25.95
C ARG A 64 9.16 -5.03 25.42
N ARG A 65 8.42 -5.95 26.00
CA ARG A 65 8.30 -7.33 25.55
C ARG A 65 6.89 -7.63 25.07
N LEU A 66 6.76 -8.34 23.93
CA LEU A 66 5.46 -8.78 23.42
C LEU A 66 4.76 -9.72 24.42
N PHE A 67 5.54 -10.57 25.08
CA PHE A 67 5.07 -11.45 26.13
C PHE A 67 5.71 -11.06 27.45
N SER A 68 4.89 -10.70 28.44
CA SER A 68 5.34 -10.44 29.80
C SER A 68 4.77 -11.51 30.75
N ALA A 69 5.62 -12.04 31.64
CA ALA A 69 5.18 -12.92 32.70
C ALA A 69 4.76 -12.05 33.90
N LYS A 70 3.46 -11.93 34.16
CA LYS A 70 2.91 -11.34 35.37
C LYS A 70 2.14 -12.41 36.13
N GLU A 71 2.43 -12.56 37.42
CA GLU A 71 1.75 -13.51 38.33
C GLU A 71 1.79 -14.96 37.81
N GLY A 72 2.92 -15.39 37.21
CA GLY A 72 3.07 -16.75 36.68
C GLY A 72 2.29 -17.03 35.40
N LYS A 73 1.58 -16.04 34.84
CA LYS A 73 0.86 -16.16 33.57
C LYS A 73 1.54 -15.36 32.46
N LEU A 74 1.70 -16.00 31.30
CA LEU A 74 2.15 -15.32 30.10
C LEU A 74 1.04 -14.38 29.61
N ARG A 75 1.30 -13.08 29.56
CA ARG A 75 0.36 -12.07 29.06
C ARG A 75 0.92 -11.35 27.84
N LEU A 76 0.06 -11.11 26.86
CA LEU A 76 0.38 -10.29 25.68
C LEU A 76 0.40 -8.81 26.10
N ASP A 77 1.56 -8.15 25.98
CA ASP A 77 1.71 -6.72 26.27
C ASP A 77 1.49 -5.86 25.02
N VAL A 78 0.22 -5.75 24.62
CA VAL A 78 -0.21 -4.89 23.52
C VAL A 78 -1.14 -3.81 24.06
N ARG A 79 -0.83 -2.54 23.74
CA ARG A 79 -1.62 -1.40 24.22
C ARG A 79 -2.98 -1.37 23.52
N LYS A 80 -4.02 -0.89 24.22
CA LYS A 80 -5.37 -0.74 23.65
C LYS A 80 -5.37 0.06 22.34
N LYS A 81 -4.55 1.12 22.24
CA LYS A 81 -4.41 1.92 21.00
C LYS A 81 -3.80 1.13 19.84
N GLU A 82 -2.90 0.18 20.11
CA GLU A 82 -2.32 -0.70 19.07
C GLU A 82 -3.37 -1.67 18.54
N TRP A 83 -4.20 -2.24 19.44
CA TRP A 83 -5.31 -3.10 19.05
C TRP A 83 -6.34 -2.36 18.19
N ILE A 84 -6.81 -1.20 18.67
CA ILE A 84 -7.82 -0.42 17.93
C ILE A 84 -7.25 0.07 16.59
N GLY A 85 -6.03 0.63 16.61
CA GLY A 85 -5.39 1.14 15.40
C GLY A 85 -5.12 0.03 14.38
N GLY A 86 -4.57 -1.12 14.84
CA GLY A 86 -4.33 -2.27 13.98
C GLY A 86 -5.61 -2.87 13.42
N ALA A 87 -6.68 -2.95 14.23
CA ALA A 87 -7.99 -3.42 13.77
C ALA A 87 -8.60 -2.47 12.73
N VAL A 88 -8.61 -1.16 12.98
CA VAL A 88 -9.14 -0.17 12.02
C VAL A 88 -8.33 -0.19 10.72
N CYS A 89 -7.00 -0.15 10.80
CA CYS A 89 -6.15 -0.23 9.62
C CYS A 89 -6.33 -1.56 8.88
N GLY A 90 -6.48 -2.67 9.61
CA GLY A 90 -6.67 -4.00 9.03
C GLY A 90 -8.00 -4.15 8.28
N VAL A 91 -9.11 -3.64 8.83
CA VAL A 91 -10.41 -3.64 8.14
C VAL A 91 -10.35 -2.78 6.87
N LEU A 92 -9.81 -1.57 6.96
CA LEU A 92 -9.67 -0.69 5.80
C LEU A 92 -8.79 -1.32 4.72
N LEU A 93 -7.65 -1.90 5.12
CA LEU A 93 -6.75 -2.60 4.20
C LEU A 93 -7.44 -3.78 3.53
N SER A 94 -8.18 -4.58 4.29
CA SER A 94 -8.92 -5.73 3.77
C SER A 94 -9.93 -5.32 2.69
N ILE A 95 -10.75 -4.31 2.97
CA ILE A 95 -11.74 -3.80 2.01
C ILE A 95 -11.04 -3.26 0.76
N ALA A 96 -9.99 -2.45 0.94
CA ALA A 96 -9.26 -1.85 -0.17
C ALA A 96 -8.64 -2.92 -1.09
N THR A 97 -7.96 -3.91 -0.51
CA THR A 97 -7.28 -4.95 -1.29
C THR A 97 -8.26 -5.89 -2.00
N ILE A 98 -9.41 -6.22 -1.39
CA ILE A 98 -10.45 -7.00 -2.06
C ILE A 98 -11.02 -6.22 -3.25
N LEU A 99 -11.36 -4.93 -3.07
CA LEU A 99 -11.88 -4.09 -4.15
C LEU A 99 -10.87 -3.98 -5.30
N GLN A 100 -9.58 -3.80 -4.98
CA GLN A 100 -8.52 -3.73 -5.99
C GLN A 100 -8.42 -5.03 -6.79
N GLN A 101 -8.42 -6.17 -6.11
CA GLN A 101 -8.25 -7.45 -6.79
C GLN A 101 -9.49 -7.88 -7.57
N LEU A 102 -10.69 -7.57 -7.06
CA LEU A 102 -11.93 -7.76 -7.83
C LEU A 102 -11.95 -6.88 -9.09
N GLY A 103 -11.44 -5.65 -9.00
CA GLY A 103 -11.29 -4.77 -10.16
C GLY A 103 -10.28 -5.33 -11.17
N LEU A 104 -9.11 -5.80 -10.70
CA LEU A 104 -8.08 -6.42 -11.54
C LEU A 104 -8.50 -7.77 -12.16
N ALA A 105 -9.44 -8.46 -11.54
CA ALA A 105 -9.98 -9.71 -12.08
C ALA A 105 -10.96 -9.49 -13.25
N THR A 106 -11.33 -8.25 -13.57
CA THR A 106 -12.15 -7.94 -14.76
C THR A 106 -11.27 -7.80 -16.00
N GLU A 107 -11.75 -8.28 -17.14
CA GLU A 107 -11.01 -8.17 -18.42
C GLU A 107 -10.80 -6.72 -18.89
N GLU A 108 -11.60 -5.79 -18.37
CA GLU A 108 -11.64 -4.38 -18.81
C GLU A 108 -10.65 -3.48 -18.07
N THR A 109 -10.06 -3.98 -16.97
CA THR A 109 -9.16 -3.20 -16.11
C THR A 109 -7.78 -3.86 -16.06
N ASP A 110 -6.84 -3.36 -16.86
CA ASP A 110 -5.46 -3.82 -16.84
C ASP A 110 -4.70 -3.32 -15.58
N ALA A 111 -3.54 -3.93 -15.30
CA ALA A 111 -2.72 -3.62 -14.14
C ALA A 111 -2.23 -2.16 -14.13
N GLY A 112 -1.93 -1.57 -15.30
CA GLY A 112 -1.49 -0.18 -15.42
C GLY A 112 -2.60 0.81 -15.07
N LYS A 113 -3.81 0.57 -15.58
CA LYS A 113 -5.00 1.37 -15.27
C LYS A 113 -5.40 1.25 -13.81
N ALA A 114 -5.36 0.03 -13.26
CA ALA A 114 -5.61 -0.20 -11.84
C ALA A 114 -4.58 0.50 -10.95
N ALA A 115 -3.30 0.44 -11.28
CA ALA A 115 -2.25 1.16 -10.57
C ALA A 115 -2.48 2.68 -10.59
N PHE A 116 -2.83 3.25 -11.75
CA PHE A 116 -3.18 4.66 -11.87
C PHE A 116 -4.35 5.05 -10.99
N ILE A 117 -5.48 4.33 -11.11
CA ILE A 117 -6.71 4.67 -10.36
C ILE A 117 -6.48 4.49 -8.85
N THR A 118 -5.80 3.41 -8.43
CA THR A 118 -5.45 3.22 -7.01
C THR A 118 -4.63 4.40 -6.49
N THR A 119 -3.64 4.85 -7.25
CA THR A 119 -2.73 5.92 -6.82
C THR A 119 -3.41 7.29 -6.75
N LEU A 120 -4.65 7.45 -7.19
CA LEU A 120 -5.44 8.67 -6.96
C LEU A 120 -5.62 9.00 -5.46
N TYR A 121 -5.27 8.07 -4.55
CA TYR A 121 -5.16 8.40 -3.12
C TYR A 121 -4.22 9.60 -2.87
N VAL A 122 -3.29 9.90 -3.79
CA VAL A 122 -2.41 11.08 -3.72
C VAL A 122 -3.17 12.39 -3.71
N VAL A 123 -4.35 12.43 -4.32
CA VAL A 123 -5.29 13.58 -4.30
C VAL A 123 -6.26 13.47 -3.14
N ILE A 124 -6.81 12.27 -2.93
CA ILE A 124 -7.91 12.04 -2.00
C ILE A 124 -7.45 12.24 -0.54
N VAL A 125 -6.24 11.79 -0.18
CA VAL A 125 -5.68 11.96 1.18
C VAL A 125 -5.58 13.44 1.58
N PRO A 126 -4.96 14.35 0.80
CA PRO A 126 -4.97 15.77 1.12
C PRO A 126 -6.36 16.41 1.16
N LEU A 127 -7.31 15.98 0.30
CA LEU A 127 -8.70 16.46 0.35
C LEU A 127 -9.36 16.10 1.69
N PHE A 128 -9.23 14.87 2.15
CA PHE A 128 -9.66 14.50 3.50
C PHE A 128 -8.89 15.24 4.60
N GLY A 129 -7.62 15.59 4.35
CA GLY A 129 -6.83 16.42 5.23
C GLY A 129 -7.42 17.82 5.44
N LEU A 130 -8.02 18.42 4.39
CA LEU A 130 -8.72 19.70 4.49
C LEU A 130 -9.89 19.63 5.48
N LEU A 131 -10.67 18.55 5.47
CA LEU A 131 -11.77 18.34 6.41
C LEU A 131 -11.30 18.24 7.87
N ARG A 132 -10.01 17.91 8.08
CA ARG A 132 -9.35 17.85 9.39
C ARG A 132 -8.55 19.12 9.73
N GLY A 133 -8.74 20.20 8.96
CA GLY A 133 -8.02 21.47 9.12
C GLY A 133 -6.53 21.42 8.76
N LYS A 134 -6.07 20.38 8.04
CA LYS A 134 -4.70 20.29 7.53
C LYS A 134 -4.67 20.86 6.10
N PHE A 135 -4.06 22.02 5.91
CA PHE A 135 -3.99 22.72 4.62
C PHE A 135 -2.60 22.54 4.00
N PRO A 136 -2.45 21.70 2.95
CA PRO A 136 -1.20 21.60 2.21
C PRO A 136 -0.81 22.94 1.56
N SER A 137 0.48 23.23 1.46
CA SER A 137 0.95 24.41 0.74
C SER A 137 0.62 24.32 -0.76
N LEU A 138 0.58 25.48 -1.44
CA LEU A 138 0.38 25.54 -2.90
C LEU A 138 1.39 24.64 -3.65
N ARG A 139 2.64 24.60 -3.17
CA ARG A 139 3.67 23.72 -3.73
C ARG A 139 3.26 22.25 -3.70
N ILE A 140 2.70 21.77 -2.58
CA ILE A 140 2.25 20.39 -2.47
C ILE A 140 1.10 20.11 -3.44
N TRP A 141 0.17 21.07 -3.61
CA TRP A 141 -0.90 20.95 -4.62
C TRP A 141 -0.36 20.88 -6.05
N LEU A 142 0.68 21.66 -6.37
CA LEU A 142 1.35 21.60 -7.67
C LEU A 142 2.05 20.25 -7.88
N CYS A 143 2.70 19.70 -6.84
CA CYS A 143 3.29 18.36 -6.90
C CYS A 143 2.23 17.27 -7.07
N ILE A 144 1.09 17.37 -6.40
CA ILE A 144 -0.04 16.44 -6.55
C ILE A 144 -0.56 16.50 -8.00
N GLY A 145 -0.79 17.70 -8.54
CA GLY A 145 -1.22 17.87 -9.92
C GLY A 145 -0.23 17.28 -10.92
N ALA A 146 1.07 17.52 -10.74
CA ALA A 146 2.11 16.92 -11.55
C ALA A 146 2.13 15.39 -11.44
N ALA A 147 2.01 14.84 -10.22
CA ALA A 147 1.93 13.39 -10.02
C ALA A 147 0.73 12.78 -10.76
N VAL A 148 -0.46 13.39 -10.67
CA VAL A 148 -1.66 12.93 -11.38
C VAL A 148 -1.45 12.94 -12.89
N VAL A 149 -0.88 13.99 -13.44
CA VAL A 149 -0.56 14.07 -14.88
C VAL A 149 0.42 12.96 -15.26
N GLY A 150 1.49 12.78 -14.50
CA GLY A 150 2.47 11.72 -14.77
C GLY A 150 1.86 10.32 -14.69
N LEU A 151 1.04 10.05 -13.67
CA LEU A 151 0.31 8.79 -13.52
C LEU A 151 -0.68 8.55 -14.68
N TYR A 152 -1.36 9.61 -15.14
CA TYR A 152 -2.23 9.52 -16.30
C TYR A 152 -1.46 9.11 -17.56
N LEU A 153 -0.30 9.73 -17.81
CA LEU A 153 0.58 9.37 -18.93
C LEU A 153 1.11 7.93 -18.85
N LEU A 154 1.26 7.39 -17.62
CA LEU A 154 1.63 6.00 -17.39
C LEU A 154 0.53 5.00 -17.75
N ALA A 155 -0.72 5.36 -17.47
CA ALA A 155 -1.87 4.45 -17.56
C ALA A 155 -2.56 4.45 -18.91
N VAL A 156 -2.36 5.51 -19.71
CA VAL A 156 -3.09 5.65 -20.98
C VAL A 156 -2.51 4.74 -22.05
N PRO A 157 -3.27 3.76 -22.54
CA PRO A 157 -2.87 2.99 -23.72
C PRO A 157 -2.90 3.92 -24.94
N VAL A 158 -1.81 3.96 -25.69
CA VAL A 158 -1.77 4.60 -27.00
C VAL A 158 -2.39 3.62 -28.00
N THR A 159 -3.68 3.79 -28.26
CA THR A 159 -4.37 3.07 -29.34
C THR A 159 -4.63 4.01 -30.51
N ASP A 160 -4.71 3.49 -31.74
CA ASP A 160 -4.95 4.25 -32.95
C ASP A 160 -6.28 5.04 -32.98
N GLY A 161 -7.12 4.88 -31.96
CA GLY A 161 -8.42 5.53 -31.81
C GLY A 161 -8.50 6.73 -30.86
N GLY A 162 -7.38 7.17 -30.27
CA GLY A 162 -7.36 8.27 -29.30
C GLY A 162 -7.78 7.86 -27.87
N PHE A 163 -7.88 8.84 -26.98
CA PHE A 163 -8.20 8.64 -25.57
C PHE A 163 -9.66 8.21 -25.39
N SER A 164 -9.91 6.96 -25.06
CA SER A 164 -11.26 6.51 -24.66
C SER A 164 -11.35 6.46 -23.14
N PHE A 165 -12.01 7.46 -22.55
CA PHE A 165 -12.29 7.48 -21.11
C PHE A 165 -13.64 6.78 -20.85
N ARG A 166 -13.67 5.46 -21.03
CA ARG A 166 -14.80 4.64 -20.61
C ARG A 166 -14.49 4.04 -19.24
N MET A 167 -15.23 4.43 -18.22
CA MET A 167 -15.12 3.85 -16.89
C MET A 167 -15.83 2.49 -16.89
N ALA A 168 -15.07 1.43 -16.82
CA ALA A 168 -15.57 0.07 -16.71
C ALA A 168 -15.98 -0.25 -15.25
N TYR A 169 -16.69 -1.35 -15.05
CA TYR A 169 -17.06 -1.81 -13.72
C TYR A 169 -15.84 -2.06 -12.83
N GLY A 170 -14.80 -2.69 -13.37
CA GLY A 170 -13.53 -2.90 -12.66
C GLY A 170 -12.85 -1.60 -12.24
N ASP A 171 -12.88 -0.56 -13.09
CA ASP A 171 -12.33 0.76 -12.76
C ASP A 171 -13.05 1.41 -11.58
N LEU A 172 -14.38 1.24 -11.50
CA LEU A 172 -15.17 1.74 -10.37
C LEU A 172 -14.76 1.04 -9.06
N LEU A 173 -14.55 -0.27 -9.09
CA LEU A 173 -14.06 -1.01 -7.92
C LEU A 173 -12.68 -0.51 -7.47
N VAL A 174 -11.78 -0.27 -8.41
CA VAL A 174 -10.45 0.27 -8.10
C VAL A 174 -10.52 1.73 -7.63
N LEU A 175 -11.46 2.52 -8.12
CA LEU A 175 -11.68 3.88 -7.60
C LEU A 175 -12.20 3.86 -6.16
N LEU A 176 -13.14 2.98 -5.84
CA LEU A 176 -13.58 2.76 -4.46
C LEU A 176 -12.42 2.27 -3.58
N CYS A 177 -11.57 1.39 -4.10
CA CYS A 177 -10.34 0.98 -3.44
C CYS A 177 -9.45 2.20 -3.13
N ALA A 178 -9.23 3.12 -4.06
CA ALA A 178 -8.43 4.34 -3.84
C ALA A 178 -8.99 5.21 -2.70
N VAL A 179 -10.32 5.32 -2.59
CA VAL A 179 -10.97 6.03 -1.46
C VAL A 179 -10.68 5.32 -0.15
N VAL A 180 -10.83 3.99 -0.10
CA VAL A 180 -10.59 3.21 1.13
C VAL A 180 -9.11 3.20 1.50
N PHE A 181 -8.18 3.11 0.53
CA PHE A 181 -6.75 3.28 0.79
C PHE A 181 -6.42 4.67 1.34
N SER A 182 -7.11 5.71 0.87
CA SER A 182 -6.95 7.07 1.43
C SER A 182 -7.33 7.12 2.91
N LEU A 183 -8.43 6.48 3.29
CA LEU A 183 -8.83 6.35 4.69
C LEU A 183 -7.82 5.53 5.50
N HIS A 184 -7.26 4.46 4.92
CA HIS A 184 -6.21 3.65 5.53
C HIS A 184 -4.93 4.47 5.80
N VAL A 185 -4.45 5.25 4.82
CA VAL A 185 -3.30 6.16 4.99
C VAL A 185 -3.54 7.16 6.11
N ILE A 186 -4.75 7.71 6.19
CA ILE A 186 -5.15 8.63 7.27
C ILE A 186 -5.22 7.91 8.62
N ALA A 187 -5.76 6.70 8.67
CA ALA A 187 -5.80 5.90 9.89
C ALA A 187 -4.39 5.60 10.40
N ILE A 188 -3.45 5.24 9.50
CA ILE A 188 -2.03 5.09 9.87
C ILE A 188 -1.48 6.39 10.47
N ASP A 189 -1.69 7.56 9.85
CA ASP A 189 -1.23 8.86 10.38
C ASP A 189 -1.74 9.13 11.80
N VAL A 190 -2.99 8.74 12.08
CA VAL A 190 -3.61 8.94 13.40
C VAL A 190 -3.06 7.97 14.44
N PHE A 191 -3.05 6.68 14.13
CA PHE A 191 -2.75 5.64 15.11
C PHE A 191 -1.26 5.38 15.29
N SER A 192 -0.45 5.52 14.23
CA SER A 192 0.99 5.24 14.30
C SER A 192 1.78 6.26 15.13
N ALA A 193 1.26 7.47 15.31
CA ALA A 193 1.94 8.54 16.04
C ALA A 193 2.28 8.17 17.51
N GLU A 194 1.44 7.34 18.15
CA GLU A 194 1.56 6.97 19.56
C GLU A 194 1.76 5.46 19.78
N THR A 195 1.93 4.69 18.71
CA THR A 195 2.03 3.22 18.75
C THR A 195 3.36 2.73 18.21
N ASP A 196 3.66 1.47 18.44
CA ASP A 196 4.75 0.78 17.78
C ASP A 196 4.31 0.37 16.36
N GLY A 197 5.04 0.83 15.33
CA GLY A 197 4.65 0.61 13.94
C GLY A 197 4.68 -0.86 13.52
N ILE A 198 5.60 -1.67 14.07
CA ILE A 198 5.70 -3.10 13.73
C ILE A 198 4.55 -3.87 14.36
N ARG A 199 4.21 -3.56 15.63
CA ARG A 199 3.06 -4.16 16.34
C ARG A 199 1.74 -3.77 15.68
N LEU A 200 1.59 -2.50 15.31
CA LEU A 200 0.43 -2.01 14.57
C LEU A 200 0.26 -2.79 13.25
N SER A 201 1.36 -2.97 12.51
CA SER A 201 1.39 -3.73 11.25
C SER A 201 1.00 -5.20 11.46
N CYS A 202 1.53 -5.85 12.49
CA CYS A 202 1.21 -7.24 12.80
C CYS A 202 -0.30 -7.44 13.08
N ILE A 203 -0.89 -6.59 13.94
CA ILE A 203 -2.32 -6.64 14.26
C ILE A 203 -3.16 -6.32 13.01
N GLN A 204 -2.74 -5.32 12.22
CA GLN A 204 -3.37 -4.98 10.95
C GLN A 204 -3.48 -6.20 10.05
N PHE A 205 -2.41 -7.01 9.90
CA PHE A 205 -2.44 -8.15 9.00
C PHE A 205 -3.29 -9.31 9.50
N PHE A 206 -3.27 -9.61 10.79
CA PHE A 206 -4.20 -10.60 11.34
C PHE A 206 -5.67 -10.18 11.19
N THR A 207 -5.96 -8.90 11.42
CA THR A 207 -7.32 -8.36 11.20
C THR A 207 -7.67 -8.36 9.72
N SER A 208 -6.73 -7.95 8.85
CA SER A 208 -6.96 -7.91 7.41
C SER A 208 -7.16 -9.31 6.80
N ALA A 209 -6.69 -10.36 7.43
CA ALA A 209 -6.92 -11.73 6.99
C ALA A 209 -8.35 -12.21 7.23
N VAL A 210 -9.08 -11.65 8.20
CA VAL A 210 -10.40 -12.16 8.61
C VAL A 210 -11.41 -12.07 7.47
N VAL A 211 -11.58 -10.89 6.87
CA VAL A 211 -12.61 -10.69 5.84
C VAL A 211 -12.33 -11.52 4.59
N PRO A 212 -11.11 -11.52 4.01
CA PRO A 212 -10.81 -12.39 2.87
C PRO A 212 -10.97 -13.86 3.19
N SER A 213 -10.62 -14.31 4.40
CA SER A 213 -10.82 -15.72 4.80
C SER A 213 -12.29 -16.10 4.82
N LEU A 214 -13.16 -15.21 5.32
CA LEU A 214 -14.60 -15.42 5.28
C LEU A 214 -15.13 -15.46 3.84
N VAL A 215 -14.73 -14.48 3.02
CA VAL A 215 -15.12 -14.44 1.60
C VAL A 215 -14.66 -15.71 0.89
N MET A 216 -13.41 -16.12 1.08
CA MET A 216 -12.84 -17.35 0.51
C MET A 216 -13.70 -18.59 0.82
N ILE A 217 -14.09 -18.76 2.09
CA ILE A 217 -14.87 -19.93 2.52
C ILE A 217 -16.23 -20.02 1.81
N PHE A 218 -16.86 -18.87 1.52
CA PHE A 218 -18.20 -18.83 0.93
C PHE A 218 -18.22 -18.70 -0.59
N THR A 219 -17.16 -18.24 -1.22
CA THR A 219 -17.17 -17.89 -2.65
C THR A 219 -16.11 -18.60 -3.49
N GLU A 220 -15.08 -19.18 -2.86
CA GLU A 220 -13.97 -19.81 -3.57
C GLU A 220 -13.76 -21.25 -3.10
N THR A 221 -13.20 -22.07 -3.98
CA THR A 221 -12.80 -23.46 -3.67
C THR A 221 -11.29 -23.63 -3.90
N PRO A 222 -10.43 -23.12 -2.98
CA PRO A 222 -9.00 -23.19 -3.16
C PRO A 222 -8.50 -24.63 -3.21
N THR A 223 -7.68 -24.94 -4.20
CA THR A 223 -7.02 -26.24 -4.31
C THR A 223 -5.58 -26.18 -3.83
N LEU A 224 -5.09 -27.27 -3.23
CA LEU A 224 -3.67 -27.35 -2.83
C LEU A 224 -2.74 -27.20 -4.04
N ALA A 225 -3.13 -27.72 -5.19
CA ALA A 225 -2.37 -27.60 -6.43
C ALA A 225 -2.24 -26.13 -6.88
N GLY A 226 -3.35 -25.37 -6.87
CA GLY A 226 -3.35 -23.94 -7.22
C GLY A 226 -2.50 -23.11 -6.23
N ILE A 227 -2.66 -23.37 -4.91
CA ILE A 227 -1.84 -22.69 -3.89
C ILE A 227 -0.35 -23.01 -4.10
N TRP A 228 0.00 -24.26 -4.40
CA TRP A 228 1.38 -24.65 -4.65
C TRP A 228 1.95 -24.04 -5.94
N ALA A 229 1.16 -23.96 -7.00
CA ALA A 229 1.54 -23.30 -8.24
C ALA A 229 1.79 -21.78 -8.02
N ALA A 230 1.03 -21.13 -7.15
CA ALA A 230 1.19 -19.72 -6.80
C ALA A 230 2.10 -19.46 -5.59
N ILE A 231 2.81 -20.46 -5.05
CA ILE A 231 3.51 -20.34 -3.77
C ILE A 231 4.57 -19.22 -3.76
N LEU A 232 5.36 -19.08 -4.82
CA LEU A 232 6.38 -18.04 -4.91
C LEU A 232 5.81 -16.62 -4.93
N PRO A 233 4.84 -16.30 -5.81
CA PRO A 233 4.18 -15.00 -5.75
C PRO A 233 3.43 -14.78 -4.42
N ILE A 234 2.76 -15.78 -3.83
CA ILE A 234 2.14 -15.66 -2.52
C ILE A 234 3.17 -15.30 -1.44
N LEU A 235 4.31 -15.97 -1.38
CA LEU A 235 5.37 -15.68 -0.42
C LEU A 235 5.98 -14.29 -0.64
N TYR A 236 6.21 -13.89 -1.88
CA TYR A 236 6.65 -12.52 -2.19
C TYR A 236 5.64 -11.49 -1.67
N LEU A 237 4.37 -11.68 -1.98
CA LEU A 237 3.31 -10.77 -1.56
C LEU A 237 3.13 -10.76 -0.03
N ALA A 238 3.29 -11.89 0.62
CA ALA A 238 3.16 -11.99 2.08
C ALA A 238 4.34 -11.36 2.81
N VAL A 239 5.57 -11.74 2.47
CA VAL A 239 6.77 -11.32 3.21
C VAL A 239 7.16 -9.90 2.83
N PHE A 240 7.33 -9.63 1.53
CA PHE A 240 7.85 -8.34 1.07
C PHE A 240 6.73 -7.31 0.92
N SER A 241 5.69 -7.59 0.12
CA SER A 241 4.64 -6.62 -0.15
C SER A 241 3.78 -6.32 1.09
N SER A 242 3.42 -7.35 1.86
CA SER A 242 2.65 -7.17 3.10
C SER A 242 3.58 -6.89 4.29
N GLY A 243 4.40 -7.84 4.69
CA GLY A 243 5.23 -7.73 5.90
C GLY A 243 6.17 -6.53 5.89
N VAL A 244 7.02 -6.40 4.87
CA VAL A 244 8.04 -5.35 4.79
C VAL A 244 7.44 -4.02 4.35
N ALA A 245 6.75 -3.96 3.20
CA ALA A 245 6.37 -2.69 2.59
C ALA A 245 5.33 -1.92 3.43
N TYR A 246 4.26 -2.58 3.93
CA TYR A 246 3.31 -1.90 4.81
C TYR A 246 3.92 -1.50 6.15
N THR A 247 4.84 -2.30 6.70
CA THR A 247 5.57 -1.89 7.92
C THR A 247 6.44 -0.67 7.64
N CYS A 248 7.15 -0.65 6.50
CA CYS A 248 7.90 0.52 6.05
C CYS A 248 6.98 1.74 5.84
N GLN A 249 5.80 1.56 5.25
CA GLN A 249 4.80 2.63 5.14
C GLN A 249 4.41 3.17 6.50
N ILE A 250 4.00 2.31 7.43
CA ILE A 250 3.53 2.72 8.77
C ILE A 250 4.62 3.49 9.51
N VAL A 251 5.85 2.94 9.55
CA VAL A 251 6.99 3.60 10.21
C VAL A 251 7.41 4.86 9.44
N GLY A 252 7.41 4.82 8.12
CA GLY A 252 7.73 5.97 7.27
C GLY A 252 6.78 7.14 7.48
N GLN A 253 5.48 6.88 7.57
CA GLN A 253 4.47 7.90 7.81
C GLN A 253 4.60 8.56 9.21
N GLN A 254 5.20 7.89 10.20
CA GLN A 254 5.52 8.54 11.49
C GLN A 254 6.50 9.72 11.32
N HIS A 255 7.29 9.70 10.25
CA HIS A 255 8.36 10.68 9.98
C HIS A 255 8.02 11.70 8.89
N LEU A 256 6.98 11.46 8.09
CA LEU A 256 6.53 12.35 7.02
C LEU A 256 5.21 13.06 7.38
N ASP A 257 4.91 14.12 6.63
CA ASP A 257 3.58 14.70 6.65
C ASP A 257 2.61 13.84 5.84
N VAL A 258 1.36 13.76 6.30
CA VAL A 258 0.32 12.92 5.70
C VAL A 258 0.05 13.22 4.21
N SER A 259 0.31 14.46 3.76
CA SER A 259 0.17 14.85 2.35
C SER A 259 1.40 14.53 1.49
N ILE A 260 2.55 14.25 2.11
CA ILE A 260 3.81 13.95 1.39
C ILE A 260 3.96 12.45 1.17
N ALA A 261 3.61 11.64 2.16
CA ALA A 261 3.73 10.18 2.06
C ALA A 261 3.02 9.60 0.81
N PRO A 262 1.78 9.97 0.46
CA PRO A 262 1.12 9.51 -0.76
C PRO A 262 1.87 9.87 -2.05
N ILE A 263 2.52 11.06 -2.10
CA ILE A 263 3.30 11.46 -3.27
C ILE A 263 4.53 10.55 -3.44
N VAL A 264 5.21 10.19 -2.35
CA VAL A 264 6.35 9.25 -2.41
C VAL A 264 5.87 7.85 -2.80
N LEU A 265 4.78 7.40 -2.21
CA LEU A 265 4.19 6.09 -2.48
C LEU A 265 3.70 5.96 -3.92
N SER A 266 3.28 7.06 -4.59
CA SER A 266 2.85 7.04 -5.98
C SER A 266 3.93 6.56 -6.97
N LEU A 267 5.21 6.52 -6.55
CA LEU A 267 6.27 5.87 -7.31
C LEU A 267 6.05 4.36 -7.50
N GLU A 268 5.12 3.74 -6.76
CA GLU A 268 4.73 2.34 -7.01
C GLU A 268 4.30 2.11 -8.45
N SER A 269 3.61 3.08 -9.07
CA SER A 269 3.20 2.99 -10.48
C SER A 269 4.39 3.04 -11.45
N VAL A 270 5.43 3.82 -11.12
CA VAL A 270 6.69 3.85 -11.88
C VAL A 270 7.41 2.51 -11.78
N PHE A 271 7.54 1.97 -10.57
CA PHE A 271 8.16 0.66 -10.37
C PHE A 271 7.30 -0.49 -10.90
N GLY A 272 5.98 -0.33 -10.93
CA GLY A 272 5.05 -1.26 -11.58
C GLY A 272 5.28 -1.35 -13.09
N LEU A 273 5.47 -0.20 -13.74
CA LEU A 273 5.82 -0.15 -15.16
C LEU A 273 7.16 -0.83 -15.43
N ILE A 274 8.17 -0.59 -14.59
CA ILE A 274 9.48 -1.24 -14.68
C ILE A 274 9.33 -2.76 -14.46
N GLY A 275 8.57 -3.18 -13.46
CA GLY A 275 8.29 -4.59 -13.18
C GLY A 275 7.58 -5.29 -14.34
N GLY A 276 6.55 -4.66 -14.92
CA GLY A 276 5.86 -5.16 -16.10
C GLY A 276 6.79 -5.33 -17.31
N ALA A 277 7.69 -4.36 -17.54
CA ALA A 277 8.68 -4.47 -18.62
C ALA A 277 9.68 -5.62 -18.40
N ILE A 278 10.15 -5.82 -17.17
CA ILE A 278 11.19 -6.83 -16.86
C ILE A 278 10.58 -8.24 -16.75
N PHE A 279 9.49 -8.40 -16.00
CA PHE A 279 8.95 -9.72 -15.65
C PHE A 279 7.87 -10.23 -16.60
N LEU A 280 7.10 -9.30 -17.19
CA LEU A 280 6.03 -9.64 -18.13
C LEU A 280 6.40 -9.32 -19.59
N HIS A 281 7.63 -8.85 -19.85
CA HIS A 281 8.14 -8.47 -21.17
C HIS A 281 7.25 -7.47 -21.92
N GLU A 282 6.54 -6.62 -21.19
CA GLU A 282 5.66 -5.61 -21.76
C GLU A 282 6.46 -4.50 -22.46
N THR A 283 6.10 -4.15 -23.66
CA THR A 283 6.69 -2.99 -24.37
C THR A 283 6.08 -1.69 -23.85
N LYS A 284 6.91 -0.71 -23.58
CA LYS A 284 6.49 0.58 -23.03
C LYS A 284 6.64 1.69 -24.06
N THR A 285 5.67 2.60 -24.08
CA THR A 285 5.65 3.72 -25.00
C THR A 285 6.53 4.89 -24.51
N PRO A 286 7.04 5.76 -25.40
CA PRO A 286 7.75 6.97 -24.99
C PRO A 286 6.94 7.85 -24.02
N LEU A 287 5.61 7.90 -24.16
CA LEU A 287 4.71 8.67 -23.32
C LEU A 287 4.71 8.16 -21.87
N GLN A 288 4.77 6.84 -21.67
CA GLN A 288 4.89 6.24 -20.35
C GLN A 288 6.22 6.59 -19.67
N TYR A 289 7.32 6.65 -20.40
CA TYR A 289 8.60 7.12 -19.84
C TYR A 289 8.55 8.59 -19.43
N VAL A 290 7.87 9.45 -20.21
CA VAL A 290 7.62 10.85 -19.81
C VAL A 290 6.78 10.88 -18.54
N GLY A 291 5.74 10.07 -18.42
CA GLY A 291 4.94 9.93 -17.19
C GLY A 291 5.78 9.57 -15.98
N CYS A 292 6.68 8.58 -16.10
CA CYS A 292 7.63 8.22 -15.04
C CYS A 292 8.48 9.42 -14.59
N ALA A 293 9.04 10.16 -15.55
CA ALA A 293 9.88 11.33 -15.26
C ALA A 293 9.09 12.41 -14.52
N VAL A 294 7.83 12.67 -14.91
CA VAL A 294 6.95 13.65 -14.28
C VAL A 294 6.60 13.25 -12.85
N VAL A 295 6.26 11.97 -12.58
CA VAL A 295 6.00 11.48 -11.21
C VAL A 295 7.24 11.61 -10.35
N LEU A 296 8.40 11.21 -10.85
CA LEU A 296 9.66 11.31 -10.13
C LEU A 296 9.99 12.76 -9.78
N LEU A 297 9.82 13.71 -10.72
CA LEU A 297 10.00 15.13 -10.47
C LEU A 297 9.04 15.65 -9.41
N ALA A 298 7.77 15.25 -9.45
CA ALA A 298 6.79 15.63 -8.43
C ALA A 298 7.21 15.16 -7.02
N VAL A 299 7.73 13.93 -6.90
CA VAL A 299 8.26 13.41 -5.62
C VAL A 299 9.45 14.24 -5.16
N ILE A 300 10.45 14.51 -6.01
CA ILE A 300 11.63 15.30 -5.67
C ILE A 300 11.22 16.71 -5.21
N LEU A 301 10.36 17.38 -5.97
CA LEU A 301 9.88 18.73 -5.66
C LEU A 301 9.08 18.78 -4.35
N SER A 302 8.34 17.72 -4.02
CA SER A 302 7.58 17.64 -2.76
C SER A 302 8.48 17.65 -1.53
N GLN A 303 9.72 17.15 -1.64
CA GLN A 303 10.70 17.07 -0.56
C GLN A 303 11.51 18.35 -0.36
N LEU A 304 11.53 19.25 -1.33
CA LEU A 304 12.27 20.51 -1.20
C LEU A 304 11.63 21.34 -0.09
N ASN A 305 12.35 21.57 1.02
CA ASN A 305 11.91 22.48 2.06
C ASN A 305 11.99 23.93 1.55
N PRO A 306 10.90 24.71 1.59
CA PRO A 306 11.07 26.15 1.46
C PRO A 306 11.91 26.58 2.66
N ARG A 307 13.07 27.19 2.40
CA ARG A 307 13.88 27.86 3.44
C ARG A 307 12.90 28.60 4.35
N LYS A 308 12.85 28.23 5.64
CA LYS A 308 12.19 29.07 6.63
C LYS A 308 12.77 30.48 6.43
N LYS A 309 11.98 31.40 5.89
CA LYS A 309 12.31 32.82 6.07
C LYS A 309 12.36 33.02 7.57
N ARG A 310 13.61 33.33 8.05
CA ARG A 310 13.86 33.83 9.41
C ARG A 310 13.09 35.09 9.62
#